data_f8324a613103e66c28abeb08017e1fbc
#
_entry.id   f8324a613103e66c28abeb08017e1fbc
#
_cell.length_a   1.000
_cell.length_b   1.000
_cell.length_c   1.000
_cell.angle_alpha   90.00
_cell.angle_beta   90.00
_cell.angle_gamma   90.00
#
_symmetry.space_group_name_H-M   'P 1'
#
loop_
_entity.id
_entity.type
_entity.pdbx_description
1 polymer ?
#
loop_
_entity_poly.entity_id
_entity_poly.type
_entity_poly.pdbx_seq_one_letter_code
_entity_poly.pdbx_strand_id
1 'polypeptide(L)'
;MRRGRGGDPPEELAGFYADQYDRVRGALTLFTGDRRLAEELAQEAFVRTCQHWETVRTMEAPGAWVHRVGINLAISRARRRRTERRVVEREAVEARRSVEGADARIGDEVVRALVAGLPVDERAVVVLRFHADLSVAETAIALGLPEGTVKTRTRRALARLRDAGLDATDERVEVER
;
A
#
# COMPACT_ATOMS: atom_id res chain seq x y z
N MET A 1 32.82 -0.79 15.31
CA MET A 1 32.26 -1.44 14.11
C MET A 1 31.93 -2.88 14.44
N ARG A 2 30.73 -3.16 14.97
CA ARG A 2 30.28 -4.52 15.34
C ARG A 2 29.41 -5.07 14.22
N ARG A 3 29.97 -5.95 13.40
CA ARG A 3 29.17 -6.81 12.51
C ARG A 3 28.38 -7.78 13.41
N GLY A 4 27.06 -7.56 13.49
CA GLY A 4 26.13 -8.47 14.13
C GLY A 4 26.18 -9.82 13.39
N ARG A 5 26.40 -10.90 14.15
CA ARG A 5 26.27 -12.29 13.71
C ARG A 5 24.87 -12.49 13.15
N GLY A 6 24.76 -13.07 11.96
CA GLY A 6 23.51 -13.59 11.44
C GLY A 6 23.03 -14.73 12.36
N GLY A 7 22.27 -14.38 13.37
CA GLY A 7 21.43 -15.33 14.10
C GLY A 7 20.10 -15.44 13.34
N ASP A 8 19.46 -16.60 13.43
CA ASP A 8 18.12 -16.79 12.94
C ASP A 8 17.20 -15.68 13.50
N PRO A 9 16.28 -15.15 12.68
CA PRO A 9 15.36 -14.14 13.17
C PRO A 9 14.60 -14.67 14.39
N PRO A 10 14.33 -13.84 15.41
CA PRO A 10 13.52 -14.28 16.54
C PRO A 10 12.24 -14.94 16.03
N GLU A 11 11.79 -16.01 16.67
CA GLU A 11 10.61 -16.78 16.28
C GLU A 11 9.37 -15.87 16.09
N GLU A 12 9.23 -14.85 16.95
CA GLU A 12 8.21 -13.81 16.82
C GLU A 12 8.28 -13.06 15.50
N LEU A 13 9.49 -12.72 15.02
CA LEU A 13 9.66 -12.01 13.75
C LEU A 13 9.30 -12.91 12.56
N ALA A 14 9.66 -14.19 12.64
CA ALA A 14 9.31 -15.15 11.60
C ALA A 14 7.79 -15.36 11.53
N GLY A 15 7.12 -15.47 12.67
CA GLY A 15 5.66 -15.54 12.75
C GLY A 15 4.99 -14.28 12.22
N PHE A 16 5.47 -13.11 12.61
CA PHE A 16 4.98 -11.84 12.11
C PHE A 16 5.16 -11.71 10.58
N TYR A 17 6.31 -12.13 10.05
CA TYR A 17 6.56 -12.15 8.61
C TYR A 17 5.55 -13.05 7.89
N ALA A 18 5.36 -14.28 8.36
CA ALA A 18 4.44 -15.24 7.75
C ALA A 18 2.99 -14.72 7.74
N ASP A 19 2.56 -14.02 8.80
CA ASP A 19 1.21 -13.46 8.91
C ASP A 19 1.00 -12.23 8.04
N GLN A 20 1.99 -11.35 7.95
CA GLN A 20 1.81 -10.02 7.35
C GLN A 20 2.31 -9.91 5.90
N TYR A 21 3.22 -10.78 5.44
CA TYR A 21 3.89 -10.60 4.15
C TYR A 21 2.91 -10.56 2.97
N ASP A 22 2.00 -11.52 2.88
CA ASP A 22 1.06 -11.59 1.77
C ASP A 22 0.05 -10.43 1.80
N ARG A 23 -0.35 -9.98 2.98
CA ARG A 23 -1.24 -8.81 3.16
C ARG A 23 -0.55 -7.53 2.66
N VAL A 24 0.70 -7.31 3.06
CA VAL A 24 1.50 -6.14 2.64
C VAL A 24 1.76 -6.18 1.13
N ARG A 25 2.15 -7.34 0.60
CA ARG A 25 2.37 -7.55 -0.84
C ARG A 25 1.09 -7.31 -1.64
N GLY A 26 -0.05 -7.81 -1.16
CA GLY A 26 -1.37 -7.60 -1.77
C GLY A 26 -1.73 -6.12 -1.82
N ALA A 27 -1.60 -5.40 -0.69
CA ALA A 27 -1.83 -3.96 -0.61
C ALA A 27 -0.93 -3.18 -1.58
N LEU A 28 0.36 -3.52 -1.65
CA LEU A 28 1.31 -2.90 -2.57
C LEU A 28 0.99 -3.23 -4.03
N THR A 29 0.52 -4.44 -4.33
CA THR A 29 0.09 -4.82 -5.68
C THR A 29 -1.11 -3.97 -6.12
N LEU A 30 -2.11 -3.83 -5.24
CA LEU A 30 -3.27 -2.99 -5.51
C LEU A 30 -2.88 -1.51 -5.67
N PHE A 31 -1.94 -1.03 -4.86
CA PHE A 31 -1.48 0.36 -4.91
C PHE A 31 -0.65 0.67 -6.16
N THR A 32 0.28 -0.21 -6.54
CA THR A 32 1.24 0.04 -7.64
C THR A 32 0.69 -0.38 -9.00
N GLY A 33 -0.23 -1.35 -9.03
CA GLY A 33 -0.66 -2.03 -10.25
C GLY A 33 0.41 -2.95 -10.85
N ASP A 34 1.52 -3.21 -10.14
CA ASP A 34 2.68 -3.96 -10.61
C ASP A 34 3.12 -4.95 -9.53
N ARG A 35 2.87 -6.25 -9.77
CA ARG A 35 3.15 -7.32 -8.81
C ARG A 35 4.64 -7.44 -8.48
N ARG A 36 5.51 -7.30 -9.48
CA ARG A 36 6.95 -7.38 -9.28
C ARG A 36 7.46 -6.23 -8.42
N LEU A 37 7.03 -5.01 -8.74
CA LEU A 37 7.37 -3.85 -7.93
C LEU A 37 6.82 -3.97 -6.51
N ALA A 38 5.61 -4.49 -6.34
CA ALA A 38 5.01 -4.72 -5.02
C ALA A 38 5.83 -5.70 -4.19
N GLU A 39 6.33 -6.76 -4.79
CA GLU A 39 7.19 -7.75 -4.14
C GLU A 39 8.53 -7.13 -3.69
N GLU A 40 9.19 -6.38 -4.57
CA GLU A 40 10.43 -5.64 -4.24
C GLU A 40 10.20 -4.68 -3.04
N LEU A 41 9.08 -3.94 -3.05
CA LEU A 41 8.74 -2.99 -1.99
C LEU A 41 8.35 -3.69 -0.69
N ALA A 42 7.65 -4.83 -0.75
CA ALA A 42 7.31 -5.63 0.42
C ALA A 42 8.59 -6.17 1.08
N GLN A 43 9.50 -6.74 0.31
CA GLN A 43 10.79 -7.21 0.82
C GLN A 43 11.57 -6.07 1.51
N GLU A 44 11.67 -4.90 0.88
CA GLU A 44 12.33 -3.73 1.47
C GLU A 44 11.64 -3.27 2.77
N ALA A 45 10.30 -3.30 2.82
CA ALA A 45 9.55 -2.97 4.03
C ALA A 45 9.87 -3.93 5.16
N PHE A 46 9.95 -5.24 4.87
CA PHE A 46 10.28 -6.24 5.87
C PHE A 46 11.76 -6.22 6.28
N VAL A 47 12.70 -5.90 5.39
CA VAL A 47 14.10 -5.64 5.76
C VAL A 47 14.17 -4.52 6.81
N ARG A 48 13.43 -3.42 6.61
CA ARG A 48 13.34 -2.34 7.60
C ARG A 48 12.65 -2.78 8.89
N THR A 49 11.65 -3.63 8.80
CA THR A 49 11.00 -4.22 9.98
C THR A 49 12.00 -5.03 10.80
N CYS A 50 12.80 -5.88 10.16
CA CYS A 50 13.86 -6.64 10.83
C CYS A 50 14.88 -5.72 11.53
N GLN A 51 15.30 -4.65 10.84
CA GLN A 51 16.26 -3.68 11.40
C GLN A 51 15.74 -2.95 12.64
N HIS A 52 14.42 -2.78 12.74
CA HIS A 52 13.75 -2.04 13.81
C HIS A 52 12.86 -2.93 14.69
N TRP A 53 13.05 -4.27 14.63
CA TRP A 53 12.13 -5.23 15.25
C TRP A 53 11.90 -4.98 16.73
N GLU A 54 12.95 -4.71 17.50
CA GLU A 54 12.83 -4.44 18.93
C GLU A 54 11.88 -3.27 19.27
N THR A 55 11.78 -2.31 18.38
CA THR A 55 10.83 -1.20 18.52
C THR A 55 9.46 -1.58 17.96
N VAL A 56 9.43 -2.19 16.78
CA VAL A 56 8.17 -2.50 16.08
C VAL A 56 7.32 -3.50 16.86
N ARG A 57 7.93 -4.54 17.43
CA ARG A 57 7.20 -5.56 18.20
C ARG A 57 6.50 -5.02 19.46
N THR A 58 6.91 -3.87 19.96
CA THR A 58 6.30 -3.22 21.13
C THR A 58 5.25 -2.19 20.78
N MET A 59 5.01 -1.93 19.49
CA MET A 59 3.97 -1.00 19.05
C MET A 59 2.58 -1.61 19.25
N GLU A 60 1.58 -0.78 19.44
CA GLU A 60 0.17 -1.19 19.52
C GLU A 60 -0.31 -1.87 18.22
N ALA A 61 0.18 -1.42 17.06
CA ALA A 61 -0.19 -1.94 15.76
C ALA A 61 1.06 -2.18 14.86
N PRO A 62 1.84 -3.26 15.10
CA PRO A 62 3.02 -3.56 14.29
C PRO A 62 2.71 -3.75 12.81
N GLY A 63 1.54 -4.36 12.48
CA GLY A 63 1.07 -4.53 11.11
C GLY A 63 0.86 -3.19 10.39
N ALA A 64 0.27 -2.19 11.06
CA ALA A 64 0.10 -0.86 10.49
C ALA A 64 1.46 -0.19 10.18
N TRP A 65 2.47 -0.43 11.00
CA TRP A 65 3.82 0.09 10.79
C TRP A 65 4.44 -0.45 9.49
N VAL A 66 4.39 -1.76 9.24
CA VAL A 66 4.96 -2.36 8.02
C VAL A 66 4.20 -1.91 6.77
N HIS A 67 2.87 -1.80 6.82
CA HIS A 67 2.07 -1.21 5.75
C HIS A 67 2.47 0.25 5.47
N ARG A 68 2.67 1.05 6.53
CA ARG A 68 3.19 2.42 6.42
C ARG A 68 4.51 2.47 5.66
N VAL A 69 5.47 1.62 6.03
CA VAL A 69 6.78 1.59 5.36
C VAL A 69 6.63 1.25 3.89
N GLY A 70 5.87 0.19 3.56
CA GLY A 70 5.64 -0.23 2.18
C GLY A 70 4.96 0.84 1.32
N ILE A 71 3.87 1.44 1.80
CA ILE A 71 3.15 2.50 1.07
C ILE A 71 4.01 3.75 0.89
N ASN A 72 4.78 4.16 1.90
CA ASN A 72 5.69 5.30 1.78
C ASN A 72 6.81 5.05 0.76
N LEU A 73 7.34 3.82 0.69
CA LEU A 73 8.27 3.41 -0.37
C LEU A 73 7.62 3.51 -1.75
N ALA A 74 6.39 3.02 -1.90
CA ALA A 74 5.65 3.07 -3.15
C ALA A 74 5.37 4.52 -3.60
N ILE A 75 4.92 5.38 -2.69
CA ILE A 75 4.71 6.82 -2.96
C ILE A 75 6.01 7.49 -3.40
N SER A 76 7.11 7.24 -2.69
CA SER A 76 8.42 7.80 -3.02
C SER A 76 8.90 7.34 -4.40
N ARG A 77 8.70 6.07 -4.74
CA ARG A 77 9.02 5.52 -6.06
C ARG A 77 8.16 6.15 -7.16
N ALA A 78 6.86 6.30 -6.92
CA ALA A 78 5.95 6.95 -7.87
C ALA A 78 6.33 8.42 -8.13
N ARG A 79 6.69 9.17 -7.08
CA ARG A 79 7.16 10.56 -7.20
C ARG A 79 8.44 10.65 -8.02
N ARG A 80 9.42 9.78 -7.75
CA ARG A 80 10.69 9.73 -8.49
C ARG A 80 10.45 9.43 -9.97
N ARG A 81 9.66 8.40 -10.30
CA ARG A 81 9.28 8.07 -11.68
C ARG A 81 8.57 9.23 -12.38
N ARG A 82 7.72 9.98 -11.67
CA ARG A 82 7.05 11.17 -12.24
C ARG A 82 8.04 12.30 -12.54
N THR A 83 9.04 12.50 -11.68
CA THR A 83 10.10 13.50 -11.91
C THR A 83 10.97 13.08 -13.08
N GLU A 84 11.40 11.82 -13.13
CA GLU A 84 12.18 11.26 -14.22
C GLU A 84 11.43 11.34 -15.56
N ARG A 85 10.13 10.99 -15.60
CA ARG A 85 9.29 11.15 -16.79
C ARG A 85 9.16 12.60 -17.23
N ARG A 86 9.00 13.55 -16.33
CA ARG A 86 8.98 14.98 -16.70
C ARG A 86 10.27 15.47 -17.34
N VAL A 87 11.39 14.84 -17.02
CA VAL A 87 12.70 15.10 -17.66
C VAL A 87 12.76 14.42 -19.04
N VAL A 88 12.21 13.19 -19.16
CA VAL A 88 12.23 12.39 -20.41
C VAL A 88 11.07 12.74 -21.35
N GLU A 89 9.90 13.16 -20.83
CA GLU A 89 8.72 13.59 -21.64
C GLU A 89 8.94 14.88 -22.43
N ARG A 90 10.11 15.50 -22.30
CA ARG A 90 10.58 16.44 -23.32
C ARG A 90 11.04 15.71 -24.59
N GLU A 91 11.18 14.39 -24.61
CA GLU A 91 11.71 13.62 -25.75
C GLU A 91 10.92 12.38 -26.19
N ALA A 92 9.94 11.85 -25.45
CA ALA A 92 9.18 10.69 -25.92
C ALA A 92 7.81 10.51 -25.26
N VAL A 93 6.79 10.45 -26.10
CA VAL A 93 5.42 10.02 -25.82
C VAL A 93 5.38 8.49 -25.72
N GLU A 94 4.64 8.02 -24.68
CA GLU A 94 4.02 6.70 -24.63
C GLU A 94 4.86 5.49 -24.19
N ALA A 95 4.74 5.12 -22.91
CA ALA A 95 4.90 3.73 -22.49
C ALA A 95 3.65 3.30 -21.70
N ARG A 96 2.86 2.45 -22.36
CA ARG A 96 1.67 1.80 -21.80
C ARG A 96 2.01 1.02 -20.53
N ARG A 97 1.13 1.14 -19.53
CA ARG A 97 1.10 0.27 -18.34
C ARG A 97 0.85 -1.17 -18.80
N SER A 98 1.84 -2.04 -18.71
CA SER A 98 1.60 -3.47 -18.79
C SER A 98 1.06 -3.96 -17.46
N VAL A 99 -0.21 -4.33 -17.46
CA VAL A 99 -0.81 -5.19 -16.44
C VAL A 99 -0.58 -6.63 -16.92
N GLU A 100 0.51 -7.24 -16.51
CA GLU A 100 0.70 -8.69 -16.63
C GLU A 100 0.63 -9.30 -15.23
N GLY A 101 -0.37 -10.14 -15.03
CA GLY A 101 -0.57 -10.90 -13.81
C GLY A 101 -1.81 -11.76 -13.93
N ALA A 102 -1.68 -12.88 -14.68
CA ALA A 102 -2.69 -13.94 -14.73
C ALA A 102 -2.80 -14.59 -13.34
N ASP A 103 -3.90 -14.37 -12.68
CA ASP A 103 -4.67 -15.23 -11.76
C ASP A 103 -5.67 -14.41 -10.95
N ALA A 104 -6.26 -13.40 -11.59
CA ALA A 104 -7.29 -12.60 -10.98
C ALA A 104 -8.65 -12.98 -11.59
N ARG A 105 -9.63 -13.23 -10.73
CA ARG A 105 -11.03 -13.27 -11.15
C ARG A 105 -11.35 -11.95 -11.86
N ILE A 106 -12.17 -11.98 -12.90
CA ILE A 106 -12.53 -10.81 -13.73
C ILE A 106 -12.92 -9.59 -12.85
N GLY A 107 -13.59 -9.81 -11.71
CA GLY A 107 -13.91 -8.77 -10.74
C GLY A 107 -12.71 -8.08 -10.10
N ASP A 108 -11.63 -8.83 -9.79
CA ASP A 108 -10.42 -8.28 -9.15
C ASP A 108 -9.61 -7.40 -10.12
N GLU A 109 -9.70 -7.66 -11.42
CA GLU A 109 -9.01 -6.85 -12.43
C GLU A 109 -9.69 -5.50 -12.63
N VAL A 110 -11.03 -5.50 -12.64
CA VAL A 110 -11.83 -4.27 -12.69
C VAL A 110 -11.55 -3.40 -11.47
N VAL A 111 -11.62 -3.97 -10.26
CA VAL A 111 -11.32 -3.24 -9.02
C VAL A 111 -9.89 -2.67 -9.04
N ARG A 112 -8.91 -3.46 -9.48
CA ARG A 112 -7.51 -2.98 -9.60
C ARG A 112 -7.39 -1.82 -10.59
N ALA A 113 -8.05 -1.90 -11.74
CA ALA A 113 -8.04 -0.82 -12.72
C ALA A 113 -8.67 0.47 -12.17
N LEU A 114 -9.81 0.35 -11.48
CA LEU A 114 -10.49 1.47 -10.85
C LEU A 114 -9.66 2.12 -9.76
N VAL A 115 -9.08 1.32 -8.86
CA VAL A 115 -8.19 1.81 -7.81
C VAL A 115 -6.93 2.45 -8.40
N ALA A 116 -6.37 1.88 -9.46
CA ALA A 116 -5.22 2.45 -10.17
C ALA A 116 -5.54 3.81 -10.82
N GLY A 117 -6.80 4.08 -11.15
CA GLY A 117 -7.29 5.36 -11.66
C GLY A 117 -7.36 6.48 -10.62
N LEU A 118 -7.39 6.15 -9.33
CA LEU A 118 -7.45 7.15 -8.27
C LEU A 118 -6.17 8.00 -8.19
N PRO A 119 -6.27 9.28 -7.77
CA PRO A 119 -5.12 10.05 -7.34
C PRO A 119 -4.31 9.29 -6.28
N VAL A 120 -2.97 9.40 -6.32
CA VAL A 120 -2.06 8.63 -5.45
C VAL A 120 -2.42 8.73 -3.96
N ASP A 121 -2.78 9.93 -3.50
CA ASP A 121 -3.13 10.18 -2.11
C ASP A 121 -4.46 9.55 -1.70
N GLU A 122 -5.44 9.51 -2.59
CA GLU A 122 -6.74 8.86 -2.37
C GLU A 122 -6.59 7.34 -2.45
N ARG A 123 -5.78 6.85 -3.40
CA ARG A 123 -5.45 5.43 -3.53
C ARG A 123 -4.78 4.88 -2.27
N ALA A 124 -3.80 5.61 -1.70
CA ALA A 124 -3.15 5.19 -0.46
C ALA A 124 -4.15 4.99 0.68
N VAL A 125 -5.08 5.92 0.84
CA VAL A 125 -6.11 5.83 1.88
C VAL A 125 -7.02 4.62 1.64
N VAL A 126 -7.51 4.40 0.42
CA VAL A 126 -8.40 3.28 0.09
C VAL A 126 -7.71 1.94 0.34
N VAL A 127 -6.48 1.79 -0.13
CA VAL A 127 -5.71 0.54 0.05
C VAL A 127 -5.48 0.24 1.53
N LEU A 128 -5.09 1.24 2.33
CA LEU A 128 -4.86 1.03 3.76
C LEU A 128 -6.16 0.74 4.52
N ARG A 129 -7.25 1.46 4.22
CA ARG A 129 -8.53 1.30 4.91
C ARG A 129 -9.25 0.00 4.58
N PHE A 130 -9.30 -0.38 3.29
CA PHE A 130 -10.18 -1.45 2.82
C PHE A 130 -9.46 -2.74 2.42
N HIS A 131 -8.19 -2.67 2.04
CA HIS A 131 -7.43 -3.87 1.72
C HIS A 131 -6.52 -4.31 2.87
N ALA A 132 -5.86 -3.35 3.55
CA ALA A 132 -5.02 -3.65 4.72
C ALA A 132 -5.82 -3.65 6.04
N ASP A 133 -7.10 -3.28 6.01
CA ASP A 133 -8.04 -3.27 7.14
C ASP A 133 -7.58 -2.39 8.33
N LEU A 134 -6.90 -1.27 8.03
CA LEU A 134 -6.47 -0.32 9.04
C LEU A 134 -7.62 0.62 9.43
N SER A 135 -7.73 0.95 10.70
CA SER A 135 -8.63 1.99 11.21
C SER A 135 -8.29 3.39 10.64
N VAL A 136 -9.18 4.36 10.80
CA VAL A 136 -8.90 5.77 10.43
C VAL A 136 -7.66 6.28 11.16
N ALA A 137 -7.56 6.00 12.46
CA ALA A 137 -6.43 6.42 13.29
C ALA A 137 -5.10 5.79 12.83
N GLU A 138 -5.08 4.47 12.58
CA GLU A 138 -3.90 3.78 12.08
C GLU A 138 -3.50 4.27 10.68
N THR A 139 -4.48 4.52 9.79
CA THR A 139 -4.23 5.09 8.47
C THR A 139 -3.67 6.51 8.56
N ALA A 140 -4.17 7.32 9.49
CA ALA A 140 -3.66 8.66 9.77
C ALA A 140 -2.20 8.62 10.22
N ILE A 141 -1.87 7.73 11.16
CA ILE A 141 -0.50 7.48 11.60
C ILE A 141 0.37 6.98 10.44
N ALA A 142 -0.14 6.02 9.67
CA ALA A 142 0.59 5.43 8.55
C ALA A 142 0.94 6.46 7.46
N LEU A 143 0.06 7.38 7.17
CA LEU A 143 0.27 8.40 6.12
C LEU A 143 0.83 9.73 6.66
N GLY A 144 0.94 9.89 7.98
CA GLY A 144 1.33 11.16 8.60
C GLY A 144 0.31 12.27 8.35
N LEU A 145 -0.99 11.95 8.41
CA LEU A 145 -2.09 12.84 8.10
C LEU A 145 -3.03 13.00 9.32
N PRO A 146 -3.73 14.13 9.45
CA PRO A 146 -4.84 14.23 10.37
C PRO A 146 -5.98 13.25 9.99
N GLU A 147 -6.69 12.68 10.98
CA GLU A 147 -7.82 11.78 10.74
C GLU A 147 -8.92 12.41 9.86
N GLY A 148 -9.23 13.71 10.08
CA GLY A 148 -10.17 14.43 9.23
C GLY A 148 -9.78 14.46 7.76
N THR A 149 -8.46 14.48 7.46
CA THR A 149 -7.94 14.36 6.09
C THR A 149 -8.14 12.96 5.54
N VAL A 150 -7.90 11.92 6.36
CA VAL A 150 -8.15 10.52 5.98
C VAL A 150 -9.63 10.34 5.64
N LYS A 151 -10.56 10.76 6.51
CA LYS A 151 -12.01 10.70 6.28
C LYS A 151 -12.42 11.41 4.99
N THR A 152 -11.90 12.62 4.76
CA THR A 152 -12.22 13.39 3.55
C THR A 152 -11.69 12.71 2.28
N ARG A 153 -10.46 12.19 2.30
CA ARG A 153 -9.87 11.47 1.16
C ARG A 153 -10.60 10.16 0.89
N THR A 154 -10.97 9.41 1.94
CA THR A 154 -11.79 8.19 1.83
C THR A 154 -13.09 8.49 1.10
N ARG A 155 -13.85 9.51 1.57
CA ARG A 155 -15.13 9.89 0.95
C ARG A 155 -14.98 10.28 -0.53
N ARG A 156 -13.95 11.06 -0.87
CA ARG A 156 -13.68 11.45 -2.26
C ARG A 156 -13.32 10.27 -3.14
N ALA A 157 -12.46 9.39 -2.63
CA ALA A 157 -12.05 8.19 -3.35
C ALA A 157 -13.23 7.26 -3.63
N LEU A 158 -14.09 7.01 -2.62
CA LEU A 158 -15.29 6.19 -2.78
C LEU A 158 -16.31 6.82 -3.76
N ALA A 159 -16.46 8.15 -3.75
CA ALA A 159 -17.30 8.82 -4.74
C ALA A 159 -16.77 8.58 -6.17
N ARG A 160 -15.46 8.76 -6.39
CA ARG A 160 -14.83 8.50 -7.70
C ARG A 160 -14.97 7.05 -8.15
N LEU A 161 -14.82 6.10 -7.23
CA LEU A 161 -14.97 4.68 -7.54
C LEU A 161 -16.41 4.34 -7.95
N ARG A 162 -17.42 4.88 -7.25
CA ARG A 162 -18.83 4.72 -7.62
C ARG A 162 -19.13 5.34 -8.98
N ASP A 163 -18.66 6.57 -9.23
CA ASP A 163 -18.83 7.25 -10.53
C ASP A 163 -18.16 6.46 -11.67
N ALA A 164 -17.13 5.68 -11.36
CA ALA A 164 -16.44 4.82 -12.32
C ALA A 164 -17.04 3.41 -12.44
N GLY A 165 -18.17 3.13 -11.78
CA GLY A 165 -18.94 1.89 -11.91
C GLY A 165 -18.63 0.81 -10.88
N LEU A 166 -17.95 1.16 -9.78
CA LEU A 166 -17.82 0.26 -8.64
C LEU A 166 -19.07 0.38 -7.76
N ASP A 167 -20.02 -0.54 -7.93
CA ASP A 167 -21.13 -0.68 -6.98
C ASP A 167 -20.58 -1.24 -5.66
N ALA A 168 -20.34 -0.34 -4.71
CA ALA A 168 -19.92 -0.69 -3.37
C ALA A 168 -21.10 -1.32 -2.60
N THR A 169 -21.42 -2.55 -2.87
CA THR A 169 -22.35 -3.40 -2.09
C THR A 169 -21.61 -4.03 -0.90
N ASP A 170 -20.64 -3.34 -0.31
CA ASP A 170 -19.93 -3.85 0.86
C ASP A 170 -20.42 -3.11 2.12
N GLU A 171 -21.08 -3.84 3.02
CA GLU A 171 -21.64 -3.38 4.30
C GLU A 171 -20.61 -2.65 5.19
N ARG A 172 -19.32 -2.75 4.88
CA ARG A 172 -18.24 -2.09 5.62
C ARG A 172 -18.18 -0.57 5.44
N VAL A 173 -18.88 -0.02 4.44
CA VAL A 173 -18.88 1.43 4.15
C VAL A 173 -19.90 2.19 4.99
N GLU A 174 -20.90 1.51 5.59
CA GLU A 174 -21.99 2.17 6.34
C GLU A 174 -21.67 2.52 7.79
N VAL A 175 -20.57 2.02 8.36
CA VAL A 175 -20.30 2.12 9.82
C VAL A 175 -19.68 3.46 10.28
N GLU A 176 -19.34 4.38 9.38
CA GLU A 176 -18.70 5.67 9.74
C GLU A 176 -19.51 6.91 9.32
N ARG A 177 -20.80 6.95 9.70
CA ARG A 177 -21.56 8.22 9.73
C ARG A 177 -21.38 8.95 11.05
#